data_83a70b85aaf659b5ff286dfac06d48c0
#
_entry.id   83a70b85aaf659b5ff286dfac06d48c0
#
_cell.length_a   1.000
_cell.length_b   1.000
_cell.length_c   1.000
_cell.angle_alpha   90.00
_cell.angle_beta   90.00
_cell.angle_gamma   90.00
#
_symmetry.space_group_name_H-M   'P 1'
#
loop_
_entity.id
_entity.type
_entity.pdbx_description
1 polymer ?
#
loop_
_entity_poly.entity_id
_entity_poly.type
_entity_poly.pdbx_seq_one_letter_code
_entity_poly.pdbx_strand_id
1 'polypeptide(L)'
;MLVMKFGGTSVEDAVAMQNVIAIVRRQLEHSRLHANPAPMVIVSACAGITNKLIRLAELAVGSEHDNARALLDEIGSHHLKVVSTLLK
;
A
#
# COMPACT_ATOMS: atom_id res chain seq x y z
N MET A 1 5.31 4.59 23.19
CA MET A 1 4.54 4.08 22.06
C MET A 1 5.47 3.70 20.93
N LEU A 2 5.27 2.54 20.32
CA LEU A 2 6.04 2.12 19.16
C LEU A 2 5.35 2.57 17.87
N VAL A 3 6.12 3.16 16.96
CA VAL A 3 5.66 3.52 15.62
C VAL A 3 6.36 2.60 14.62
N MET A 4 5.56 1.92 13.79
CA MET A 4 6.06 1.03 12.74
C MET A 4 5.76 1.65 11.40
N LYS A 5 6.79 1.89 10.58
CA LYS A 5 6.63 2.47 9.26
C LYS A 5 7.05 1.48 8.18
N PHE A 6 6.19 1.30 7.19
CA PHE A 6 6.44 0.43 6.04
C PHE A 6 6.43 1.26 4.76
N GLY A 7 7.53 1.22 4.02
CA GLY A 7 7.66 1.92 2.74
C GLY A 7 6.94 1.20 1.59
N GLY A 8 7.02 1.77 0.40
CA GLY A 8 6.26 1.29 -0.76
C GLY A 8 6.58 -0.13 -1.19
N THR A 9 7.84 -0.57 -1.10
CA THR A 9 8.21 -1.96 -1.45
C THR A 9 7.65 -2.98 -0.47
N SER A 10 7.44 -2.58 0.79
CA SER A 10 6.85 -3.45 1.81
C SER A 10 5.35 -3.65 1.62
N VAL A 11 4.69 -2.82 0.83
CA VAL A 11 3.26 -2.87 0.56
C VAL A 11 2.97 -2.91 -0.95
N GLU A 12 3.93 -3.35 -1.76
CA GLU A 12 3.82 -3.27 -3.22
C GLU A 12 2.82 -4.25 -3.81
N ASP A 13 2.60 -5.39 -3.18
CA ASP A 13 1.67 -6.42 -3.62
C ASP A 13 1.11 -7.21 -2.44
N ALA A 14 0.28 -8.21 -2.73
CA ALA A 14 -0.37 -9.02 -1.71
C ALA A 14 0.65 -9.80 -0.86
N VAL A 15 1.69 -10.34 -1.47
CA VAL A 15 2.72 -11.11 -0.74
C VAL A 15 3.46 -10.22 0.24
N ALA A 16 3.89 -9.03 -0.20
CA ALA A 16 4.55 -8.06 0.66
C ALA A 16 3.63 -7.64 1.81
N MET A 17 2.37 -7.37 1.53
CA MET A 17 1.38 -7.00 2.56
C MET A 17 1.13 -8.12 3.56
N GLN A 18 1.12 -9.38 3.13
CA GLN A 18 1.01 -10.52 4.04
C GLN A 18 2.19 -10.55 5.04
N ASN A 19 3.39 -10.22 4.58
CA ASN A 19 4.55 -10.11 5.45
C ASN A 19 4.39 -8.98 6.47
N VAL A 20 3.88 -7.83 6.05
CA VAL A 20 3.58 -6.71 6.96
C VAL A 20 2.56 -7.12 8.00
N ILE A 21 1.49 -7.80 7.59
CA ILE A 21 0.46 -8.29 8.51
C ILE A 21 1.06 -9.21 9.57
N ALA A 22 1.94 -10.14 9.17
CA ALA A 22 2.60 -11.05 10.09
C ALA A 22 3.48 -10.30 11.10
N ILE A 23 4.22 -9.30 10.65
CA ILE A 23 5.09 -8.47 11.51
C ILE A 23 4.24 -7.69 12.51
N VAL A 24 3.17 -7.05 12.04
CA VAL A 24 2.28 -6.25 12.89
C VAL A 24 1.57 -7.12 13.93
N ARG A 25 1.09 -8.30 13.53
CA ARG A 25 0.46 -9.25 14.46
C ARG A 25 1.41 -9.67 15.56
N ARG A 26 2.65 -9.96 15.22
CA ARG A 26 3.68 -10.35 16.19
C ARG A 26 3.93 -9.22 17.19
N GLN A 27 4.05 -8.00 16.72
CA GLN A 27 4.27 -6.84 17.58
C GLN A 27 3.05 -6.56 18.45
N LEU A 28 1.85 -6.68 17.90
CA LEU A 28 0.60 -6.48 18.64
C LEU A 28 0.48 -7.49 19.79
N GLU A 29 0.79 -8.74 19.54
CA GLU A 29 0.79 -9.77 20.58
C GLU A 29 1.84 -9.51 21.65
N HIS A 30 3.05 -9.08 21.25
CA HIS A 30 4.09 -8.69 22.18
C HIS A 30 3.64 -7.54 23.07
N SER A 31 3.03 -6.51 22.50
CA SER A 31 2.51 -5.37 23.25
C SER A 31 1.43 -5.79 24.24
N ARG A 32 0.53 -6.67 23.82
CA ARG A 32 -0.55 -7.18 24.66
C ARG A 32 0.00 -7.96 25.86
N LEU A 33 0.96 -8.84 25.64
CA LEU A 33 1.57 -9.68 26.68
C LEU A 33 2.35 -8.86 27.72
N HIS A 34 2.88 -7.71 27.33
CA HIS A 34 3.68 -6.84 28.22
C HIS A 34 2.89 -5.61 28.69
N ALA A 35 1.57 -5.60 28.51
CA ALA A 35 0.69 -4.49 28.89
C ALA A 35 1.13 -3.15 28.29
N ASN A 36 1.73 -3.18 27.12
CA ASN A 36 2.13 -2.00 26.36
C ASN A 36 1.00 -1.54 25.43
N PRO A 37 0.96 -0.25 25.05
CA PRO A 37 0.00 0.21 24.05
C PRO A 37 0.20 -0.51 22.71
N ALA A 38 -0.88 -0.65 21.94
CA ALA A 38 -0.79 -1.15 20.57
C ALA A 38 0.11 -0.23 19.74
N PRO A 39 0.88 -0.78 18.76
CA PRO A 39 1.73 0.04 17.90
C PRO A 39 0.90 0.93 16.99
N MET A 40 1.46 2.07 16.61
CA MET A 40 0.95 2.90 15.51
C MET A 40 1.60 2.40 14.21
N VAL A 41 0.79 2.06 13.23
CA VAL A 41 1.28 1.55 11.94
C VAL A 41 1.09 2.62 10.87
N ILE A 42 2.17 2.96 10.19
CA ILE A 42 2.16 3.94 9.09
C ILE A 42 2.62 3.22 7.83
N VAL A 43 1.82 3.31 6.77
CA VAL A 43 2.13 2.71 5.48
C VAL A 43 2.16 3.78 4.40
N SER A 44 2.94 3.53 3.35
CA SER A 44 2.95 4.39 2.17
C SER A 44 2.01 3.82 1.09
N ALA A 45 1.92 4.51 -0.05
CA ALA A 45 1.34 3.93 -1.25
C ALA A 45 2.19 2.75 -1.73
N CYS A 46 1.61 1.83 -2.51
CA CYS A 46 2.36 0.74 -3.13
C CYS A 46 3.51 1.30 -3.97
N ALA A 47 4.62 0.55 -4.08
CA ALA A 47 5.78 0.97 -4.85
C ALA A 47 5.39 1.36 -6.27
N GLY A 48 5.87 2.51 -6.74
CA GLY A 48 5.61 3.03 -8.07
C GLY A 48 4.28 3.77 -8.23
N ILE A 49 3.36 3.69 -7.29
CA ILE A 49 2.03 4.31 -7.43
C ILE A 49 2.13 5.84 -7.36
N THR A 50 2.94 6.39 -6.47
CA THR A 50 3.10 7.85 -6.39
C THR A 50 3.58 8.42 -7.74
N ASN A 51 4.57 7.79 -8.38
CA ASN A 51 5.06 8.21 -9.68
C ASN A 51 3.99 8.07 -10.77
N LYS A 52 3.17 7.02 -10.73
CA LYS A 52 2.05 6.84 -11.66
C LYS A 52 0.98 7.90 -11.47
N LEU A 53 0.69 8.32 -10.25
CA LEU A 53 -0.26 9.39 -9.97
C LEU A 53 0.25 10.74 -10.49
N ILE A 54 1.54 11.03 -10.34
CA ILE A 54 2.16 12.24 -10.90
C ILE A 54 2.06 12.21 -12.42
N ARG A 55 2.38 11.08 -13.04
CA ARG A 55 2.28 10.90 -14.49
C ARG A 55 0.84 11.05 -14.98
N LEU A 56 -0.13 10.51 -14.23
CA LEU A 56 -1.55 10.65 -14.53
C LEU A 56 -1.97 12.12 -14.59
N ALA A 57 -1.53 12.92 -13.61
CA ALA A 57 -1.79 14.36 -13.58
C ALA A 57 -1.19 15.06 -14.80
N GLU A 58 0.04 14.74 -15.16
CA GLU A 58 0.71 15.30 -16.36
C GLU A 58 -0.07 14.98 -17.64
N LEU A 59 -0.52 13.74 -17.80
CA LEU A 59 -1.29 13.31 -18.96
C LEU A 59 -2.64 14.04 -19.04
N ALA A 60 -3.31 14.21 -17.91
CA ALA A 60 -4.59 14.93 -17.85
C ALA A 60 -4.42 16.40 -18.22
N VAL A 61 -3.40 17.08 -17.69
CA VAL A 61 -3.09 18.48 -18.01
C VAL A 61 -2.73 18.63 -19.48
N GLY A 62 -2.00 17.66 -20.06
CA GLY A 62 -1.61 17.64 -21.48
C GLY A 62 -2.73 17.22 -22.43
N SER A 63 -3.95 17.01 -21.94
CA SER A 63 -5.11 16.58 -22.75
C SER A 63 -4.92 15.21 -23.41
N GLU A 64 -4.05 14.35 -22.85
CA GLU A 64 -3.84 12.99 -23.33
C GLU A 64 -4.80 12.03 -22.59
N HIS A 65 -6.10 12.22 -22.86
CA HIS A 65 -7.16 11.55 -22.09
C HIS A 65 -7.15 10.02 -22.21
N ASP A 66 -6.86 9.48 -23.39
CA ASP A 66 -6.81 8.02 -23.59
C ASP A 66 -5.66 7.39 -22.80
N ASN A 67 -4.48 8.05 -22.81
CA ASN A 67 -3.32 7.59 -22.05
C ASN A 67 -3.56 7.73 -20.55
N ALA A 68 -4.21 8.82 -20.14
CA ALA A 68 -4.58 9.03 -18.73
C ALA A 68 -5.54 7.94 -18.24
N ARG A 69 -6.55 7.60 -19.03
CA ARG A 69 -7.51 6.55 -18.70
C ARG A 69 -6.83 5.19 -18.60
N ALA A 70 -5.94 4.86 -19.55
CA ALA A 70 -5.20 3.60 -19.52
C ALA A 70 -4.35 3.48 -18.25
N LEU A 71 -3.68 4.55 -17.85
CA LEU A 71 -2.88 4.56 -16.63
C LEU A 71 -3.75 4.45 -15.38
N LEU A 72 -4.90 5.12 -15.36
CA LEU A 72 -5.86 5.01 -14.25
C LEU A 72 -6.36 3.57 -14.10
N ASP A 73 -6.67 2.91 -15.21
CA ASP A 73 -7.10 1.50 -15.20
C ASP A 73 -5.99 0.58 -14.67
N GLU A 74 -4.74 0.85 -15.04
CA GLU A 74 -3.59 0.09 -14.54
C GLU A 74 -3.45 0.23 -13.03
N ILE A 75 -3.57 1.44 -12.49
CA ILE A 75 -3.51 1.69 -11.05
C ILE A 75 -4.66 0.96 -10.34
N GLY A 76 -5.86 1.08 -10.85
CA GLY A 76 -7.04 0.40 -10.29
C GLY A 76 -6.90 -1.12 -10.31
N SER A 77 -6.44 -1.69 -11.43
CA SER A 77 -6.24 -3.13 -11.57
C SER A 77 -5.21 -3.69 -10.60
N HIS A 78 -4.13 -2.96 -10.36
CA HIS A 78 -3.11 -3.35 -9.38
C HIS A 78 -3.73 -3.47 -7.98
N HIS A 79 -4.48 -2.46 -7.56
CA HIS A 79 -5.12 -2.46 -6.23
C HIS A 79 -6.19 -3.54 -6.10
N LEU A 80 -7.00 -3.76 -7.14
CA LEU A 80 -8.01 -4.80 -7.14
C LEU A 80 -7.39 -6.20 -7.04
N LYS A 81 -6.27 -6.41 -7.71
CA LYS A 81 -5.53 -7.67 -7.62
C LYS A 81 -5.03 -7.93 -6.20
N VAL A 82 -4.50 -6.91 -5.54
CA VAL A 82 -4.06 -7.00 -4.16
C VAL A 82 -5.24 -7.34 -3.25
N VAL A 83 -6.34 -6.61 -3.38
CA VAL A 83 -7.56 -6.80 -2.57
C VAL A 83 -8.12 -8.22 -2.75
N SER A 84 -8.25 -8.69 -3.99
CA SER A 84 -8.81 -10.01 -4.27
C SER A 84 -7.94 -11.16 -3.75
N THR A 85 -6.64 -10.92 -3.62
CA THR A 85 -5.71 -11.92 -3.07
C THR A 85 -5.73 -11.92 -1.54
N LEU A 86 -5.77 -10.74 -0.91
CA LEU A 86 -5.72 -10.62 0.55
C LEU A 86 -7.06 -10.90 1.23
N LEU A 87 -8.17 -10.50 0.62
CA LEU A 87 -9.50 -10.50 1.21
C LEU A 87 -10.40 -11.55 0.56
N LYS A 88 -9.92 -12.77 0.50
CA LYS A 88 -10.71 -13.90 0.00
C LYS A 88 -11.82 -14.28 0.98
#